data_bffa8c8215f607763810513f719dab10
#
_entry.id   bffa8c8215f607763810513f719dab10
#
_cell.length_a   1.000
_cell.length_b   1.000
_cell.length_c   1.000
_cell.angle_alpha   90.00
_cell.angle_beta   90.00
_cell.angle_gamma   90.00
#
_symmetry.space_group_name_H-M   'P 1'
#
loop_
_entity.id
_entity.type
_entity.pdbx_description
1 polymer ?
#
loop_
_entity_poly.entity_id
_entity_poly.type
_entity_poly.pdbx_seq_one_letter_code
_entity_poly.pdbx_strand_id
1 'polypeptide(L)'
;VFEDRELKARVSAAAEQVALKSAVIASNTSTLPITGLASAIGSPERFIGLHFFSPVEKMQLVEIITGAQTSDATLARAFDFVQQIKKIPIVVSDSRGFFTARVFATFTDEGIAMLGEGVAAPMIETEARKAGMPVGPLAVSDEVSLSLMSHIRRQTAKDLAAEDKPARLHPATALIELMVEKF
;
A
#
# COMPACT_ATOMS: atom_id res chain seq x y z
N VAL A 1 12.01 7.95 0.86
CA VAL A 1 11.61 8.68 2.07
C VAL A 1 10.61 7.84 2.86
N PHE A 2 10.54 8.05 4.16
CA PHE A 2 9.60 7.35 5.04
C PHE A 2 8.14 7.59 4.64
N GLU A 3 7.23 6.70 5.08
CA GLU A 3 5.79 6.80 4.85
C GLU A 3 5.16 7.84 5.78
N ASP A 4 5.58 9.08 5.60
CA ASP A 4 5.15 10.27 6.33
C ASP A 4 4.61 11.31 5.35
N ARG A 5 3.40 11.80 5.60
CA ARG A 5 2.67 12.70 4.70
C ARG A 5 3.38 14.04 4.49
N GLU A 6 3.83 14.67 5.58
CA GLU A 6 4.46 15.98 5.51
C GLU A 6 5.82 15.91 4.83
N LEU A 7 6.59 14.85 5.15
CA LEU A 7 7.88 14.63 4.51
C LEU A 7 7.73 14.40 3.01
N LYS A 8 6.79 13.53 2.60
CA LYS A 8 6.52 13.26 1.17
C LYS A 8 6.03 14.52 0.45
N ALA A 9 5.16 15.32 1.07
CA ALA A 9 4.69 16.58 0.52
C ALA A 9 5.85 17.53 0.25
N ARG A 10 6.73 17.75 1.24
CA ARG A 10 7.92 18.62 1.10
C ARG A 10 8.88 18.12 0.01
N VAL A 11 9.16 16.84 -0.03
CA VAL A 11 10.08 16.24 -1.02
C VAL A 11 9.49 16.35 -2.42
N SER A 12 8.19 16.08 -2.59
CA SER A 12 7.52 16.18 -3.88
C SER A 12 7.48 17.64 -4.39
N ALA A 13 7.17 18.59 -3.52
CA ALA A 13 7.21 20.01 -3.88
C ALA A 13 8.62 20.47 -4.26
N ALA A 14 9.65 20.04 -3.53
CA ALA A 14 11.04 20.35 -3.88
C ALA A 14 11.47 19.72 -5.22
N ALA A 15 11.06 18.49 -5.48
CA ALA A 15 11.30 17.83 -6.75
C ALA A 15 10.63 18.58 -7.93
N GLU A 16 9.40 19.04 -7.76
CA GLU A 16 8.68 19.81 -8.77
C GLU A 16 9.43 21.10 -9.16
N GLN A 17 10.03 21.80 -8.19
CA GLN A 17 10.73 23.06 -8.42
C GLN A 17 11.95 22.91 -9.36
N VAL A 18 12.60 21.75 -9.36
CA VAL A 18 13.81 21.49 -10.17
C VAL A 18 13.52 20.63 -11.39
N ALA A 19 12.34 20.00 -11.47
CA ALA A 19 11.95 19.17 -12.60
C ALA A 19 11.54 20.03 -13.81
N LEU A 20 11.65 19.42 -14.99
CA LEU A 20 11.11 20.03 -16.21
C LEU A 20 9.59 20.25 -16.06
N LYS A 21 9.07 21.35 -16.60
CA LYS A 21 7.62 21.64 -16.58
C LYS A 21 6.76 20.54 -17.22
N SER A 22 7.35 19.76 -18.11
CA SER A 22 6.70 18.60 -18.74
C SER A 22 6.88 17.29 -17.95
N ALA A 23 7.67 17.27 -16.88
CA ALA A 23 7.93 16.05 -16.14
C ALA A 23 6.69 15.57 -15.37
N VAL A 24 6.50 14.26 -15.30
CA VAL A 24 5.57 13.62 -14.37
C VAL A 24 6.28 13.49 -13.01
N ILE A 25 5.60 13.86 -11.95
CA ILE A 25 6.07 13.67 -10.57
C ILE A 25 5.33 12.47 -10.01
N ALA A 26 6.08 11.47 -9.54
CA ALA A 26 5.49 10.25 -9.01
C ALA A 26 5.92 9.98 -7.57
N SER A 27 4.99 9.47 -6.76
CA SER A 27 5.27 9.00 -5.41
C SER A 27 5.17 7.47 -5.34
N ASN A 28 6.19 6.81 -4.77
CA ASN A 28 6.18 5.38 -4.45
C ASN A 28 5.65 5.15 -3.02
N THR A 29 4.49 5.71 -2.70
CA THR A 29 3.81 5.44 -1.43
C THR A 29 3.06 4.12 -1.50
N SER A 30 3.01 3.39 -0.39
CA SER A 30 2.25 2.14 -0.29
C SER A 30 0.85 2.34 0.27
N THR A 31 0.61 3.40 1.04
CA THR A 31 -0.64 3.57 1.80
C THR A 31 -1.25 4.96 1.75
N LEU A 32 -0.44 6.01 1.52
CA LEU A 32 -0.93 7.38 1.56
C LEU A 32 -1.68 7.75 0.27
N PRO A 33 -2.91 8.27 0.35
CA PRO A 33 -3.67 8.68 -0.82
C PRO A 33 -2.92 9.72 -1.67
N ILE A 34 -2.87 9.48 -2.97
CA ILE A 34 -2.19 10.34 -3.95
C ILE A 34 -2.84 11.72 -4.02
N THR A 35 -4.17 11.80 -3.98
CA THR A 35 -4.92 13.07 -3.94
C THR A 35 -4.46 13.95 -2.78
N GLY A 36 -4.26 13.35 -1.60
CA GLY A 36 -3.79 14.09 -0.42
C GLY A 36 -2.35 14.59 -0.56
N LEU A 37 -1.47 13.84 -1.24
CA LEU A 37 -0.09 14.26 -1.50
C LEU A 37 -0.01 15.31 -2.61
N ALA A 38 -0.91 15.25 -3.59
CA ALA A 38 -0.96 16.19 -4.72
C ALA A 38 -1.25 17.63 -4.27
N SER A 39 -1.86 17.85 -3.10
CA SER A 39 -2.14 19.19 -2.58
C SER A 39 -0.90 20.05 -2.32
N ALA A 40 0.28 19.44 -2.20
CA ALA A 40 1.56 20.12 -2.03
C ALA A 40 2.27 20.47 -3.35
N ILE A 41 1.69 20.09 -4.50
CA ILE A 41 2.23 20.23 -5.84
C ILE A 41 1.54 21.40 -6.53
N GLY A 42 2.32 22.25 -7.19
CA GLY A 42 1.79 23.39 -7.98
C GLY A 42 1.05 22.98 -9.25
N SER A 43 1.35 21.79 -9.78
CA SER A 43 0.74 21.19 -10.97
C SER A 43 0.22 19.78 -10.67
N PRO A 44 -0.87 19.65 -9.90
CA PRO A 44 -1.37 18.37 -9.41
C PRO A 44 -1.83 17.43 -10.54
N GLU A 45 -2.14 17.96 -11.73
CA GLU A 45 -2.47 17.19 -12.93
C GLU A 45 -1.28 16.35 -13.44
N ARG A 46 -0.06 16.68 -13.03
CA ARG A 46 1.19 15.96 -13.35
C ARG A 46 1.65 15.00 -12.25
N PHE A 47 0.89 14.90 -11.16
CA PHE A 47 1.22 14.05 -10.02
C PHE A 47 0.49 12.71 -10.09
N ILE A 48 1.20 11.61 -9.77
CA ILE A 48 0.66 10.25 -9.85
C ILE A 48 1.35 9.34 -8.82
N GLY A 49 0.71 8.24 -8.46
CA GLY A 49 1.31 7.17 -7.69
C GLY A 49 1.93 6.10 -8.60
N LEU A 50 3.14 5.66 -8.29
CA LEU A 50 3.78 4.48 -8.89
C LEU A 50 4.27 3.60 -7.75
N HIS A 51 3.49 2.59 -7.38
CA HIS A 51 3.80 1.70 -6.28
C HIS A 51 4.52 0.45 -6.79
N PHE A 52 5.79 0.37 -6.47
CA PHE A 52 6.65 -0.78 -6.73
C PHE A 52 6.69 -1.71 -5.53
N PHE A 53 6.87 -3.00 -5.81
CA PHE A 53 6.96 -4.04 -4.78
C PHE A 53 8.41 -4.50 -4.60
N SER A 54 8.80 -4.75 -3.36
CA SER A 54 10.15 -5.24 -3.02
C SER A 54 10.19 -6.77 -3.09
N PRO A 55 11.28 -7.37 -3.60
CA PRO A 55 12.44 -6.73 -4.22
C PRO A 55 12.11 -6.27 -5.66
N VAL A 56 12.39 -4.98 -5.94
CA VAL A 56 11.90 -4.32 -7.17
C VAL A 56 12.37 -5.02 -8.44
N GLU A 57 13.59 -5.54 -8.46
CA GLU A 57 14.15 -6.23 -9.64
C GLU A 57 13.42 -7.54 -9.98
N LYS A 58 12.80 -8.19 -8.98
CA LYS A 58 12.09 -9.48 -9.14
C LYS A 58 10.59 -9.31 -9.33
N MET A 59 10.01 -8.31 -8.68
CA MET A 59 8.56 -8.09 -8.70
C MET A 59 8.14 -7.41 -10.00
N GLN A 60 7.27 -8.08 -10.74
CA GLN A 60 6.82 -7.61 -12.07
C GLN A 60 5.74 -6.51 -11.99
N LEU A 61 4.89 -6.55 -10.97
CA LEU A 61 3.73 -5.68 -10.86
C LEU A 61 4.11 -4.26 -10.43
N VAL A 62 3.43 -3.28 -11.00
CA VAL A 62 3.42 -1.88 -10.54
C VAL A 62 1.99 -1.38 -10.52
N GLU A 63 1.54 -0.87 -9.37
CA GLU A 63 0.28 -0.13 -9.31
C GLU A 63 0.50 1.30 -9.78
N ILE A 64 -0.34 1.76 -10.69
CA ILE A 64 -0.43 3.15 -11.12
C ILE A 64 -1.68 3.73 -10.46
N ILE A 65 -1.51 4.69 -9.55
CA ILE A 65 -2.60 5.26 -8.76
C ILE A 65 -2.90 6.66 -9.24
N THR A 66 -4.11 6.87 -9.74
CA THR A 66 -4.58 8.18 -10.21
C THR A 66 -5.24 8.95 -9.07
N GLY A 67 -4.66 10.09 -8.69
CA GLY A 67 -5.32 11.03 -7.79
C GLY A 67 -6.45 11.79 -8.48
N ALA A 68 -7.27 12.49 -7.71
CA ALA A 68 -8.45 13.20 -8.21
C ALA A 68 -8.15 14.24 -9.30
N GLN A 69 -6.94 14.78 -9.36
CA GLN A 69 -6.52 15.80 -10.33
C GLN A 69 -5.52 15.27 -11.37
N THR A 70 -5.09 14.01 -11.27
CA THR A 70 -4.16 13.40 -12.24
C THR A 70 -4.78 13.42 -13.64
N SER A 71 -4.07 13.98 -14.62
CA SER A 71 -4.56 14.04 -16.00
C SER A 71 -4.38 12.72 -16.74
N ASP A 72 -5.20 12.47 -17.77
CA ASP A 72 -5.08 11.31 -18.66
C ASP A 72 -3.72 11.27 -19.36
N ALA A 73 -3.16 12.43 -19.70
CA ALA A 73 -1.82 12.51 -20.29
C ALA A 73 -0.73 12.03 -19.30
N THR A 74 -0.87 12.34 -18.02
CA THR A 74 0.02 11.85 -16.97
C THR A 74 -0.12 10.36 -16.78
N LEU A 75 -1.34 9.85 -16.74
CA LEU A 75 -1.62 8.41 -16.67
C LEU A 75 -1.00 7.66 -17.86
N ALA A 76 -1.23 8.12 -19.09
CA ALA A 76 -0.68 7.50 -20.28
C ALA A 76 0.85 7.42 -20.23
N ARG A 77 1.52 8.51 -19.86
CA ARG A 77 2.99 8.55 -19.72
C ARG A 77 3.51 7.63 -18.64
N ALA A 78 2.81 7.54 -17.51
CA ALA A 78 3.15 6.63 -16.42
C ALA A 78 3.00 5.16 -16.87
N PHE A 79 1.93 4.86 -17.59
CA PHE A 79 1.68 3.53 -18.15
C PHE A 79 2.78 3.11 -19.13
N ASP A 80 3.12 3.98 -20.09
CA ASP A 80 4.20 3.76 -21.06
C ASP A 80 5.54 3.56 -20.35
N PHE A 81 5.84 4.37 -19.33
CA PHE A 81 7.07 4.24 -18.53
C PHE A 81 7.15 2.87 -17.87
N VAL A 82 6.08 2.40 -17.23
CA VAL A 82 6.06 1.10 -16.55
C VAL A 82 6.30 -0.03 -17.54
N GLN A 83 5.72 0.05 -18.76
CA GLN A 83 5.97 -0.92 -19.81
C GLN A 83 7.42 -0.85 -20.35
N GLN A 84 7.98 0.35 -20.53
CA GLN A 84 9.38 0.54 -20.98
C GLN A 84 10.38 -0.12 -20.02
N ILE A 85 10.13 -0.09 -18.72
CA ILE A 85 10.96 -0.78 -17.73
C ILE A 85 10.60 -2.27 -17.57
N LYS A 86 9.80 -2.82 -18.50
CA LYS A 86 9.41 -4.23 -18.59
C LYS A 86 8.64 -4.73 -17.36
N LYS A 87 7.82 -3.89 -16.77
CA LYS A 87 6.91 -4.26 -15.68
C LYS A 87 5.46 -4.28 -16.15
N ILE A 88 4.62 -4.90 -15.37
CA ILE A 88 3.19 -5.07 -15.64
C ILE A 88 2.42 -3.98 -14.91
N PRO A 89 1.87 -2.97 -15.62
CA PRO A 89 1.08 -1.92 -14.99
C PRO A 89 -0.34 -2.39 -14.70
N ILE A 90 -0.87 -2.03 -13.54
CA ILE A 90 -2.31 -2.01 -13.26
C ILE A 90 -2.70 -0.61 -12.80
N VAL A 91 -3.80 -0.10 -13.35
CA VAL A 91 -4.35 1.20 -12.94
C VAL A 91 -5.37 0.96 -11.83
N VAL A 92 -5.20 1.64 -10.72
CA VAL A 92 -6.02 1.45 -9.52
C VAL A 92 -6.53 2.78 -8.98
N SER A 93 -7.64 2.73 -8.25
CA SER A 93 -8.24 3.89 -7.62
C SER A 93 -7.42 4.37 -6.42
N ASP A 94 -7.43 5.68 -6.19
CA ASP A 94 -6.79 6.34 -5.06
C ASP A 94 -7.61 6.09 -3.77
N SER A 95 -7.38 4.96 -3.17
CA SER A 95 -7.94 4.58 -1.88
C SER A 95 -6.82 4.17 -0.93
N ARG A 96 -7.07 4.24 0.36
CA ARG A 96 -6.08 3.82 1.36
C ARG A 96 -5.68 2.35 1.15
N GLY A 97 -4.38 2.11 0.95
CA GLY A 97 -3.83 0.78 0.65
C GLY A 97 -4.12 0.30 -0.78
N PHE A 98 -4.62 1.18 -1.67
CA PHE A 98 -4.85 0.93 -3.09
C PHE A 98 -5.59 -0.40 -3.36
N PHE A 99 -5.11 -1.23 -4.29
CA PHE A 99 -5.69 -2.54 -4.55
C PHE A 99 -4.90 -3.66 -3.85
N THR A 100 -3.59 -3.73 -4.08
CA THR A 100 -2.78 -4.87 -3.63
C THR A 100 -2.65 -4.97 -2.11
N ALA A 101 -2.40 -3.85 -1.42
CA ALA A 101 -2.30 -3.86 0.04
C ALA A 101 -3.63 -4.25 0.70
N ARG A 102 -4.77 -3.92 0.10
CA ARG A 102 -6.09 -4.34 0.58
C ARG A 102 -6.31 -5.84 0.42
N VAL A 103 -5.97 -6.39 -0.76
CA VAL A 103 -6.06 -7.85 -1.02
C VAL A 103 -5.11 -8.60 -0.09
N PHE A 104 -3.87 -8.11 0.04
CA PHE A 104 -2.87 -8.68 0.93
C PHE A 104 -3.33 -8.68 2.39
N ALA A 105 -3.86 -7.54 2.88
CA ALA A 105 -4.38 -7.46 4.24
C ALA A 105 -5.54 -8.45 4.48
N THR A 106 -6.45 -8.61 3.52
CA THR A 106 -7.52 -9.61 3.63
C THR A 106 -6.96 -11.01 3.80
N PHE A 107 -5.96 -11.39 3.00
CA PHE A 107 -5.33 -12.71 3.07
C PHE A 107 -4.64 -12.96 4.42
N THR A 108 -3.84 -12.02 4.89
CA THR A 108 -3.14 -12.14 6.16
C THR A 108 -4.09 -12.11 7.35
N ASP A 109 -5.10 -11.25 7.30
CA ASP A 109 -6.08 -11.08 8.36
C ASP A 109 -6.92 -12.33 8.56
N GLU A 110 -7.40 -12.93 7.48
CA GLU A 110 -8.16 -14.19 7.55
C GLU A 110 -7.29 -15.33 8.11
N GLY A 111 -6.02 -15.43 7.68
CA GLY A 111 -5.09 -16.42 8.22
C GLY A 111 -4.86 -16.26 9.72
N ILE A 112 -4.68 -15.05 10.21
CA ILE A 112 -4.50 -14.76 11.63
C ILE A 112 -5.81 -14.98 12.40
N ALA A 113 -6.96 -14.64 11.82
CA ALA A 113 -8.27 -14.90 12.43
C ALA A 113 -8.49 -16.42 12.62
N MET A 114 -8.22 -17.22 11.60
CA MET A 114 -8.29 -18.71 11.71
C MET A 114 -7.38 -19.24 12.83
N LEU A 115 -6.18 -18.67 13.00
CA LEU A 115 -5.31 -19.03 14.11
C LEU A 115 -5.95 -18.69 15.46
N GLY A 116 -6.59 -17.52 15.56
CA GLY A 116 -7.36 -17.14 16.76
C GLY A 116 -8.57 -18.03 17.05
N GLU A 117 -9.17 -18.62 16.04
CA GLU A 117 -10.26 -19.60 16.12
C GLU A 117 -9.78 -21.01 16.49
N GLY A 118 -8.47 -21.22 16.63
CA GLY A 118 -7.87 -22.48 17.05
C GLY A 118 -7.48 -23.42 15.89
N VAL A 119 -7.51 -22.95 14.64
CA VAL A 119 -6.97 -23.72 13.51
C VAL A 119 -5.45 -23.79 13.62
N ALA A 120 -4.90 -25.01 13.50
CA ALA A 120 -3.46 -25.22 13.63
C ALA A 120 -2.67 -24.48 12.54
N ALA A 121 -1.63 -23.72 12.93
CA ALA A 121 -0.79 -22.94 12.00
C ALA A 121 -0.27 -23.73 10.80
N PRO A 122 0.25 -24.99 10.94
CA PRO A 122 0.68 -25.77 9.78
C PRO A 122 -0.44 -26.08 8.79
N MET A 123 -1.69 -26.20 9.26
CA MET A 123 -2.85 -26.41 8.39
C MET A 123 -3.16 -25.15 7.58
N ILE A 124 -3.20 -23.99 8.22
CA ILE A 124 -3.42 -22.69 7.56
C ILE A 124 -2.39 -22.48 6.44
N GLU A 125 -1.11 -22.69 6.75
CA GLU A 125 0.00 -22.54 5.80
C GLU A 125 -0.09 -23.53 4.62
N THR A 126 -0.43 -24.79 4.92
CA THR A 126 -0.51 -25.84 3.91
C THR A 126 -1.68 -25.61 2.96
N GLU A 127 -2.85 -25.28 3.49
CA GLU A 127 -4.05 -25.09 2.67
C GLU A 127 -3.95 -23.79 1.82
N ALA A 128 -3.33 -22.74 2.34
CA ALA A 128 -3.07 -21.55 1.54
C ALA A 128 -2.18 -21.86 0.32
N ARG A 129 -1.12 -22.66 0.49
CA ARG A 129 -0.26 -23.09 -0.62
C ARG A 129 -0.99 -24.01 -1.61
N LYS A 130 -1.83 -24.92 -1.14
CA LYS A 130 -2.67 -25.75 -2.01
C LYS A 130 -3.67 -24.91 -2.82
N ALA A 131 -4.17 -23.81 -2.26
CA ALA A 131 -5.02 -22.84 -2.95
C ALA A 131 -4.26 -21.99 -3.99
N GLY A 132 -2.94 -22.16 -4.12
CA GLY A 132 -2.11 -21.50 -5.12
C GLY A 132 -1.31 -20.28 -4.61
N MET A 133 -1.34 -20.02 -3.31
CA MET A 133 -0.54 -18.92 -2.74
C MET A 133 0.93 -19.34 -2.63
N PRO A 134 1.88 -18.48 -3.06
CA PRO A 134 3.33 -18.81 -3.01
C PRO A 134 3.84 -18.94 -1.58
N VAL A 135 3.26 -18.19 -0.65
CA VAL A 135 3.59 -18.18 0.79
C VAL A 135 2.28 -18.22 1.57
N GLY A 136 2.27 -18.89 2.71
CA GLY A 136 1.10 -18.89 3.58
C GLY A 136 0.93 -17.56 4.35
N PRO A 137 -0.27 -17.29 4.88
CA PRO A 137 -0.60 -15.99 5.46
C PRO A 137 0.16 -15.69 6.75
N LEU A 138 0.48 -16.71 7.57
CA LEU A 138 1.19 -16.51 8.81
C LEU A 138 2.68 -16.25 8.56
N ALA A 139 3.30 -17.05 7.67
CA ALA A 139 4.70 -16.87 7.30
C ALA A 139 4.94 -15.48 6.66
N VAL A 140 4.07 -15.02 5.77
CA VAL A 140 4.21 -13.70 5.17
C VAL A 140 3.94 -12.58 6.19
N SER A 141 3.09 -12.81 7.19
CA SER A 141 2.87 -11.86 8.28
C SER A 141 4.12 -11.68 9.16
N ASP A 142 4.88 -12.76 9.39
CA ASP A 142 6.18 -12.69 10.07
C ASP A 142 7.21 -11.91 9.26
N GLU A 143 7.27 -12.11 7.94
CA GLU A 143 8.17 -11.37 7.05
C GLU A 143 7.88 -9.87 7.02
N VAL A 144 6.60 -9.48 7.06
CA VAL A 144 6.16 -8.07 7.08
C VAL A 144 6.35 -7.44 8.46
N SER A 145 6.37 -8.23 9.52
CA SER A 145 6.36 -7.83 10.93
C SER A 145 4.96 -7.47 11.46
N LEU A 146 4.55 -8.17 12.50
CA LEU A 146 3.29 -7.89 13.20
C LEU A 146 3.27 -6.48 13.82
N SER A 147 4.42 -5.99 14.28
CA SER A 147 4.54 -4.62 14.81
C SER A 147 4.23 -3.57 13.74
N LEU A 148 4.69 -3.77 12.50
CA LEU A 148 4.35 -2.89 11.37
C LEU A 148 2.85 -2.98 11.04
N MET A 149 2.28 -4.17 11.02
CA MET A 149 0.84 -4.37 10.79
C MET A 149 0.00 -3.65 11.86
N SER A 150 0.36 -3.78 13.14
CA SER A 150 -0.28 -3.05 14.25
C SER A 150 -0.16 -1.54 14.06
N HIS A 151 1.04 -1.04 13.75
CA HIS A 151 1.26 0.39 13.52
C HIS A 151 0.38 0.96 12.40
N ILE A 152 0.33 0.28 11.25
CA ILE A 152 -0.52 0.67 10.11
C ILE A 152 -2.00 0.72 10.51
N ARG A 153 -2.49 -0.27 11.28
CA ARG A 153 -3.88 -0.30 11.77
C ARG A 153 -4.20 0.86 12.70
N ARG A 154 -3.32 1.11 13.67
CA ARG A 154 -3.48 2.24 14.61
C ARG A 154 -3.48 3.57 13.88
N GLN A 155 -2.60 3.75 12.89
CA GLN A 155 -2.57 4.97 12.08
C GLN A 155 -3.85 5.10 11.24
N THR A 156 -4.30 4.01 10.60
CA THR A 156 -5.56 3.99 9.84
C THR A 156 -6.76 4.35 10.71
N ALA A 157 -6.83 3.80 11.92
CA ALA A 157 -7.92 4.11 12.85
C ALA A 157 -7.93 5.59 13.26
N LYS A 158 -6.76 6.18 13.54
CA LYS A 158 -6.61 7.61 13.83
C LYS A 158 -7.07 8.49 12.66
N ASP A 159 -6.65 8.15 11.46
CA ASP A 159 -6.99 8.92 10.27
C ASP A 159 -8.50 8.86 9.96
N LEU A 160 -9.10 7.66 10.11
CA LEU A 160 -10.56 7.50 9.93
C LEU A 160 -11.35 8.27 10.99
N ALA A 161 -10.90 8.26 12.25
CA ALA A 161 -11.51 9.05 13.31
C ALA A 161 -11.44 10.56 13.03
N ALA A 162 -10.34 11.04 12.45
CA ALA A 162 -10.21 12.44 12.04
C ALA A 162 -11.14 12.81 10.87
N GLU A 163 -11.58 11.82 10.08
CA GLU A 163 -12.54 11.97 8.98
C GLU A 163 -14.00 11.66 9.40
N ASP A 164 -14.25 11.44 10.69
CA ASP A 164 -15.54 11.02 11.26
C ASP A 164 -16.08 9.72 10.61
N LYS A 165 -15.18 8.81 10.27
CA LYS A 165 -15.47 7.52 9.66
C LYS A 165 -15.20 6.38 10.64
N PRO A 166 -16.11 5.38 10.75
CA PRO A 166 -15.89 4.23 11.62
C PRO A 166 -14.73 3.35 11.11
N ALA A 167 -13.80 3.00 11.99
CA ALA A 167 -12.81 1.96 11.72
C ALA A 167 -13.50 0.59 11.86
N ARG A 168 -13.47 -0.22 10.79
CA ARG A 168 -13.87 -1.63 10.87
C ARG A 168 -12.71 -2.43 11.45
N LEU A 169 -12.90 -3.00 12.64
CA LEU A 169 -11.91 -3.88 13.26
C LEU A 169 -12.13 -5.32 12.75
N HIS A 170 -11.08 -5.87 12.14
CA HIS A 170 -11.04 -7.29 11.80
C HIS A 170 -10.76 -8.13 13.05
N PRO A 171 -11.30 -9.37 13.19
CA PRO A 171 -11.01 -10.25 14.33
C PRO A 171 -9.51 -10.48 14.59
N ALA A 172 -8.70 -10.55 13.53
CA ALA A 172 -7.24 -10.64 13.62
C ALA A 172 -6.59 -9.50 14.42
N THR A 173 -7.23 -8.33 14.54
CA THR A 173 -6.63 -7.16 15.18
C THR A 173 -6.30 -7.43 16.65
N ALA A 174 -7.22 -8.04 17.38
CA ALA A 174 -7.00 -8.35 18.79
C ALA A 174 -5.84 -9.34 19.02
N LEU A 175 -5.71 -10.33 18.13
CA LEU A 175 -4.63 -11.31 18.21
C LEU A 175 -3.28 -10.67 17.86
N ILE A 176 -3.22 -9.84 16.81
CA ILE A 176 -1.99 -9.10 16.45
C ILE A 176 -1.53 -8.21 17.60
N GLU A 177 -2.43 -7.44 18.21
CA GLU A 177 -2.08 -6.58 19.33
C GLU A 177 -1.55 -7.40 20.52
N LEU A 178 -2.22 -8.52 20.84
CA LEU A 178 -1.78 -9.43 21.91
C LEU A 178 -0.37 -10.01 21.65
N MET A 179 -0.07 -10.39 20.41
CA MET A 179 1.24 -10.93 20.02
C MET A 179 2.32 -9.85 20.09
N VAL A 180 2.04 -8.64 19.63
CA VAL A 180 2.99 -7.51 19.67
C VAL A 180 3.29 -7.05 21.10
N GLU A 181 2.33 -7.20 22.03
CA GLU A 181 2.54 -6.85 23.45
C GLU A 181 3.37 -7.88 24.22
N LYS A 182 3.33 -9.16 23.79
CA LYS A 182 4.00 -10.25 24.51
C LYS A 182 5.38 -10.61 23.98
N PHE A 183 5.68 -10.26 22.75
CA PHE A 183 6.91 -10.61 22.04
C PHE A 183 7.55 -9.39 21.36
#